data_9b5b9c3867a8b8830c2e451eef8885d8
#
_entry.id   9b5b9c3867a8b8830c2e451eef8885d8
#
_cell.length_a   1.000
_cell.length_b   1.000
_cell.length_c   1.000
_cell.angle_alpha   90.00
_cell.angle_beta   90.00
_cell.angle_gamma   90.00
#
_symmetry.space_group_name_H-M   'P 1'
#
loop_
_entity.id
_entity.type
_entity.pdbx_description
1 polymer ?
#
loop_
_entity_poly.entity_id
_entity_poly.type
_entity_poly.pdbx_seq_one_letter_code
_entity_poly.pdbx_strand_id
1 'polypeptide(L)'
;MPHVTIQYTANLDPEAKMGVLCASLAEVICAQRDGDGQRVFPIGGTRVMAYPAFAHAVADGAPDRAFVYLNVRIAPGRAARLVAATGEALMAAVRSHFAALFATRPLGITLQIDEGAPAFDAKHSNLHPLFTGK
;
A
#
# COMPACT_ATOMS: atom_id res chain seq x y z
N MET A 1 6.06 11.51 3.04
CA MET A 1 6.43 10.11 3.38
C MET A 1 5.23 9.20 3.18
N PRO A 2 5.29 8.29 2.23
CA PRO A 2 4.15 7.40 1.98
C PRO A 2 4.08 6.30 3.03
N HIS A 3 2.92 6.17 3.64
CA HIS A 3 2.62 5.08 4.57
C HIS A 3 1.49 4.24 3.97
N VAL A 4 1.76 2.96 3.72
CA VAL A 4 0.74 2.02 3.26
C VAL A 4 0.37 1.11 4.41
N THR A 5 -0.89 1.16 4.78
CA THR A 5 -1.48 0.25 5.76
C THR A 5 -2.39 -0.72 5.04
N ILE A 6 -2.10 -2.01 5.15
CA ILE A 6 -2.92 -3.07 4.57
C ILE A 6 -3.64 -3.77 5.70
N GLN A 7 -4.96 -3.70 5.70
CA GLN A 7 -5.81 -4.48 6.59
C GLN A 7 -6.50 -5.53 5.76
N TYR A 8 -6.42 -6.78 6.19
CA TYR A 8 -7.00 -7.88 5.42
C TYR A 8 -7.60 -8.92 6.34
N THR A 9 -8.58 -9.65 5.83
CA THR A 9 -9.23 -10.70 6.60
C THR A 9 -8.29 -11.89 6.75
N ALA A 10 -8.11 -12.37 7.98
CA ALA A 10 -7.13 -13.41 8.31
C ALA A 10 -7.40 -14.75 7.59
N ASN A 11 -8.61 -14.95 7.07
CA ASN A 11 -8.95 -16.14 6.29
C ASN A 11 -8.20 -16.24 4.95
N LEU A 12 -7.47 -15.19 4.56
CA LEU A 12 -6.60 -15.23 3.38
C LEU A 12 -5.25 -15.88 3.65
N ASP A 13 -4.83 -15.98 4.90
CA ASP A 13 -3.55 -16.58 5.26
C ASP A 13 -3.65 -18.11 5.27
N PRO A 14 -2.54 -18.81 4.95
CA PRO A 14 -1.23 -18.26 4.57
C PRO A 14 -1.07 -17.89 3.10
N GLU A 15 -2.06 -18.13 2.25
CA GLU A 15 -1.97 -17.95 0.80
C GLU A 15 -1.79 -16.50 0.38
N ALA A 16 -2.18 -15.55 1.25
CA ALA A 16 -2.07 -14.11 0.97
C ALA A 16 -0.62 -13.64 0.76
N LYS A 17 0.34 -14.27 1.43
CA LYS A 17 1.78 -13.96 1.32
C LYS A 17 2.04 -12.46 1.42
N MET A 18 1.55 -11.86 2.51
CA MET A 18 1.58 -10.40 2.68
C MET A 18 2.99 -9.83 2.74
N GLY A 19 3.98 -10.58 3.21
CA GLY A 19 5.37 -10.12 3.18
C GLY A 19 5.87 -9.86 1.76
N VAL A 20 5.49 -10.71 0.82
CA VAL A 20 5.84 -10.53 -0.61
C VAL A 20 5.13 -9.31 -1.17
N LEU A 21 3.85 -9.13 -0.85
CA LEU A 21 3.09 -7.95 -1.29
C LEU A 21 3.69 -6.65 -0.75
N CYS A 22 4.02 -6.62 0.55
CA CYS A 22 4.62 -5.43 1.17
C CYS A 22 5.92 -5.02 0.45
N ALA A 23 6.79 -5.98 0.17
CA ALA A 23 8.03 -5.72 -0.54
C ALA A 23 7.76 -5.18 -1.96
N SER A 24 6.84 -5.80 -2.67
CA SER A 24 6.45 -5.37 -4.02
C SER A 24 5.91 -3.94 -4.04
N LEU A 25 5.02 -3.60 -3.11
CA LEU A 25 4.43 -2.26 -3.03
C LEU A 25 5.48 -1.20 -2.67
N ALA A 26 6.41 -1.54 -1.78
CA ALA A 26 7.51 -0.64 -1.45
C ALA A 26 8.38 -0.34 -2.69
N GLU A 27 8.68 -1.35 -3.49
CA GLU A 27 9.40 -1.18 -4.74
C GLU A 27 8.66 -0.27 -5.72
N VAL A 28 7.35 -0.48 -5.88
CA VAL A 28 6.51 0.33 -6.76
C VAL A 28 6.55 1.80 -6.33
N ILE A 29 6.41 2.08 -5.04
CA ILE A 29 6.45 3.45 -4.51
C ILE A 29 7.82 4.08 -4.77
N CYS A 30 8.88 3.37 -4.44
CA CYS A 30 10.24 3.88 -4.60
C CYS A 30 10.63 4.09 -6.07
N ALA A 31 9.97 3.42 -6.98
CA ALA A 31 10.21 3.53 -8.42
C ALA A 31 9.50 4.71 -9.07
N GLN A 32 8.55 5.37 -8.38
CA GLN A 32 7.79 6.46 -8.99
C GLN A 32 8.70 7.65 -9.31
N ARG A 33 8.53 8.20 -10.51
CA ARG A 33 9.31 9.33 -11.01
C ARG A 33 8.36 10.40 -11.54
N ASP A 34 8.76 11.67 -11.39
CA ASP A 34 8.05 12.79 -11.99
C ASP A 34 8.48 13.01 -13.45
N GLY A 35 7.96 14.06 -14.07
CA GLY A 35 8.28 14.40 -15.47
C GLY A 35 9.76 14.72 -15.72
N ASP A 36 10.51 15.06 -14.69
CA ASP A 36 11.95 15.36 -14.76
C ASP A 36 12.79 14.16 -14.37
N GLY A 37 12.18 12.99 -14.15
CA GLY A 37 12.88 11.78 -13.74
C GLY A 37 13.29 11.75 -12.28
N GLN A 38 12.82 12.71 -11.49
CA GLN A 38 13.13 12.78 -10.06
C GLN A 38 12.23 11.83 -9.27
N ARG A 39 12.77 11.32 -8.17
CA ARG A 39 12.03 10.42 -7.26
C ARG A 39 10.86 11.17 -6.62
N VAL A 40 9.67 10.62 -6.73
CA VAL A 40 8.46 11.24 -6.16
C VAL A 40 8.42 11.02 -4.65
N PHE A 41 8.80 9.84 -4.18
CA PHE A 41 8.74 9.47 -2.76
C PHE A 41 10.13 9.09 -2.26
N PRO A 42 10.52 9.55 -1.06
CA PRO A 42 11.82 9.20 -0.49
C PRO A 42 11.87 7.73 -0.05
N ILE A 43 12.96 7.04 -0.35
CA ILE A 43 13.13 5.64 0.05
C ILE A 43 13.04 5.50 1.57
N GLY A 44 13.77 6.33 2.31
CA GLY A 44 13.82 6.25 3.76
C GLY A 44 12.50 6.56 4.45
N GLY A 45 11.55 7.18 3.73
CA GLY A 45 10.22 7.50 4.24
C GLY A 45 9.14 6.50 3.89
N THR A 46 9.45 5.51 3.04
CA THR A 46 8.44 4.54 2.57
C THR A 46 8.19 3.48 3.64
N ARG A 47 6.91 3.26 3.94
CA ARG A 47 6.46 2.25 4.92
C ARG A 47 5.30 1.46 4.33
N VAL A 48 5.39 0.13 4.38
CA VAL A 48 4.30 -0.75 3.98
C VAL A 48 4.14 -1.81 5.05
N MET A 49 2.98 -1.86 5.67
CA MET A 49 2.72 -2.81 6.75
C MET A 49 1.36 -3.46 6.55
N ALA A 50 1.26 -4.76 6.87
CA ALA A 50 0.03 -5.52 6.72
C ALA A 50 -0.42 -6.08 8.07
N TYR A 51 -1.71 -5.95 8.34
CA TYR A 51 -2.34 -6.36 9.60
C TYR A 51 -3.51 -7.29 9.30
N PRO A 52 -3.46 -8.54 9.75
CA PRO A 52 -4.61 -9.44 9.60
C PRO A 52 -5.72 -9.07 10.57
N ALA A 53 -6.96 -9.00 10.06
CA ALA A 53 -8.14 -8.87 10.89
C ALA A 53 -8.58 -10.28 11.31
N PHE A 54 -8.32 -10.61 12.56
CA PHE A 54 -8.68 -11.91 13.11
C PHE A 54 -10.21 -12.05 13.19
N ALA A 55 -10.89 -11.02 13.65
CA ALA A 55 -12.36 -10.97 13.72
C ALA A 55 -12.86 -10.04 12.62
N HIS A 56 -13.75 -10.53 11.79
CA HIS A 56 -14.28 -9.75 10.66
C HIS A 56 -15.64 -10.27 10.22
N ALA A 57 -16.37 -9.42 9.53
CA ALA A 57 -17.56 -9.80 8.79
C ALA A 57 -17.52 -9.03 7.47
N VAL A 58 -17.63 -9.73 6.36
CA VAL A 58 -17.59 -9.15 5.02
C VAL A 58 -18.86 -9.50 4.29
N ALA A 59 -19.50 -8.50 3.67
CA ALA A 59 -20.72 -8.65 2.89
C ALA A 59 -21.84 -9.31 3.70
N ASP A 60 -22.28 -10.50 3.31
CA ASP A 60 -23.33 -11.26 3.99
C ASP A 60 -22.84 -12.04 5.21
N GLY A 61 -21.56 -11.95 5.54
CA GLY A 61 -20.96 -12.59 6.70
C GLY A 61 -20.62 -14.06 6.52
N ALA A 62 -20.74 -14.61 5.32
CA ALA A 62 -20.34 -16.00 5.08
C ALA A 62 -18.85 -16.20 5.33
N PRO A 63 -18.43 -17.39 5.83
CA PRO A 63 -17.04 -17.56 6.32
C PRO A 63 -15.95 -17.44 5.26
N ASP A 64 -16.28 -17.66 4.00
CA ASP A 64 -15.30 -17.61 2.90
C ASP A 64 -15.09 -16.21 2.33
N ARG A 65 -15.91 -15.23 2.76
CA ARG A 65 -15.80 -13.85 2.29
C ARG A 65 -14.48 -13.25 2.76
N ALA A 66 -13.76 -12.61 1.88
CA ALA A 66 -12.45 -12.03 2.18
C ALA A 66 -12.36 -10.60 1.66
N PHE A 67 -11.55 -9.79 2.31
CA PHE A 67 -11.37 -8.40 1.96
C PHE A 67 -9.95 -7.94 2.24
N VAL A 68 -9.42 -7.13 1.34
CA VAL A 68 -8.12 -6.45 1.50
C VAL A 68 -8.35 -4.96 1.33
N TYR A 69 -8.02 -4.19 2.34
CA TYR A 69 -8.10 -2.74 2.30
C TYR A 69 -6.71 -2.14 2.39
N LEU A 70 -6.34 -1.37 1.38
CA LEU A 70 -5.06 -0.68 1.35
C LEU A 70 -5.31 0.83 1.44
N ASN A 71 -4.76 1.44 2.47
CA ASN A 71 -4.78 2.89 2.61
C ASN A 71 -3.36 3.42 2.44
N VAL A 72 -3.20 4.29 1.48
CA VAL A 72 -1.92 4.97 1.20
C VAL A 72 -2.06 6.41 1.65
N ARG A 73 -1.32 6.78 2.69
CA ARG A 73 -1.32 8.14 3.20
C ARG A 73 -0.06 8.86 2.78
N ILE A 74 -0.23 10.01 2.13
CA ILE A 74 0.87 10.84 1.64
C ILE A 74 0.68 12.29 2.08
N ALA A 75 1.77 13.05 2.08
CA ALA A 75 1.71 14.48 2.29
C ALA A 75 1.04 15.17 1.09
N PRO A 76 0.32 16.28 1.31
CA PRO A 76 -0.29 17.04 0.22
C PRO A 76 0.77 17.77 -0.61
N GLY A 77 0.35 18.25 -1.79
CA GLY A 77 1.17 19.12 -2.63
C GLY A 77 1.70 18.50 -3.91
N ARG A 78 1.51 17.19 -4.13
CA ARG A 78 1.88 16.56 -5.38
C ARG A 78 0.82 16.77 -6.45
N ALA A 79 1.24 16.80 -7.71
CA ALA A 79 0.31 16.94 -8.82
C ALA A 79 -0.67 15.76 -8.86
N ALA A 80 -1.94 16.03 -9.16
CA ALA A 80 -2.98 15.00 -9.19
C ALA A 80 -2.62 13.83 -10.12
N ARG A 81 -1.97 14.12 -11.25
CA ARG A 81 -1.56 13.07 -12.19
C ARG A 81 -0.52 12.11 -11.61
N LEU A 82 0.36 12.62 -10.72
CA LEU A 82 1.37 11.77 -10.05
C LEU A 82 0.72 10.89 -8.99
N VAL A 83 -0.26 11.43 -8.27
CA VAL A 83 -1.03 10.66 -7.29
C VAL A 83 -1.81 9.55 -8.00
N ALA A 84 -2.49 9.88 -9.10
CA ALA A 84 -3.25 8.90 -9.88
C ALA A 84 -2.34 7.82 -10.46
N ALA A 85 -1.19 8.20 -11.03
CA ALA A 85 -0.23 7.24 -11.59
C ALA A 85 0.31 6.30 -10.51
N THR A 86 0.57 6.82 -9.30
CA THR A 86 0.99 6.00 -8.16
C THR A 86 -0.10 4.99 -7.78
N GLY A 87 -1.34 5.45 -7.69
CA GLY A 87 -2.48 4.59 -7.38
C GLY A 87 -2.67 3.48 -8.41
N GLU A 88 -2.57 3.81 -9.69
CA GLU A 88 -2.69 2.84 -10.78
C GLU A 88 -1.57 1.80 -10.70
N ALA A 89 -0.33 2.23 -10.48
CA ALA A 89 0.81 1.31 -10.37
C ALA A 89 0.68 0.38 -9.16
N LEU A 90 0.25 0.92 -8.02
CA LEU A 90 0.03 0.12 -6.82
C LEU A 90 -1.10 -0.89 -7.03
N MET A 91 -2.22 -0.46 -7.61
CA MET A 91 -3.34 -1.37 -7.85
C MET A 91 -3.00 -2.47 -8.85
N ALA A 92 -2.20 -2.16 -9.86
CA ALA A 92 -1.71 -3.18 -10.80
C ALA A 92 -0.89 -4.26 -10.08
N ALA A 93 -0.01 -3.87 -9.16
CA ALA A 93 0.78 -4.81 -8.36
C ALA A 93 -0.11 -5.65 -7.45
N VAL A 94 -1.11 -5.04 -6.82
CA VAL A 94 -2.07 -5.73 -5.96
C VAL A 94 -2.87 -6.76 -6.76
N ARG A 95 -3.38 -6.38 -7.91
CA ARG A 95 -4.14 -7.29 -8.78
C ARG A 95 -3.29 -8.49 -9.21
N SER A 96 -2.05 -8.24 -9.59
CA SER A 96 -1.13 -9.30 -9.98
C SER A 96 -0.87 -10.26 -8.82
N HIS A 97 -0.67 -9.71 -7.63
CA HIS A 97 -0.39 -10.51 -6.43
C HIS A 97 -1.56 -11.44 -6.08
N PHE A 98 -2.79 -10.95 -6.16
CA PHE A 98 -3.98 -11.69 -5.77
C PHE A 98 -4.69 -12.40 -6.93
N ALA A 99 -4.12 -12.41 -8.13
CA ALA A 99 -4.82 -12.93 -9.30
C ALA A 99 -5.34 -14.36 -9.11
N ALA A 100 -4.53 -15.25 -8.55
CA ALA A 100 -4.92 -16.64 -8.30
C ALA A 100 -6.04 -16.76 -7.27
N LEU A 101 -5.92 -16.05 -6.15
CA LEU A 101 -6.95 -16.06 -5.11
C LEU A 101 -8.25 -15.43 -5.60
N PHE A 102 -8.14 -14.33 -6.34
CA PHE A 102 -9.30 -13.64 -6.89
C PHE A 102 -10.09 -14.52 -7.85
N ALA A 103 -9.41 -15.42 -8.59
CA ALA A 103 -10.05 -16.33 -9.52
C ALA A 103 -10.85 -17.45 -8.83
N THR A 104 -10.53 -17.76 -7.57
CA THR A 104 -11.08 -18.95 -6.88
C THR A 104 -11.83 -18.63 -5.59
N ARG A 105 -11.80 -17.40 -5.11
CA ARG A 105 -12.38 -17.02 -3.82
C ARG A 105 -13.19 -15.73 -3.95
N PRO A 106 -14.27 -15.56 -3.15
CA PRO A 106 -14.95 -14.27 -3.04
C PRO A 106 -14.04 -13.28 -2.30
N LEU A 107 -13.46 -12.35 -3.04
CA LEU A 107 -12.44 -11.44 -2.53
C LEU A 107 -12.72 -10.02 -3.02
N GLY A 108 -12.86 -9.08 -2.10
CA GLY A 108 -12.92 -7.66 -2.40
C GLY A 108 -11.57 -7.02 -2.11
N ILE A 109 -11.16 -6.08 -2.95
CA ILE A 109 -9.92 -5.31 -2.77
C ILE A 109 -10.23 -3.84 -3.00
N THR A 110 -9.86 -3.00 -2.03
CA THR A 110 -10.00 -1.54 -2.13
C THR A 110 -8.67 -0.89 -1.83
N LEU A 111 -8.25 0.02 -2.69
CA LEU A 111 -7.06 0.85 -2.48
C LEU A 111 -7.46 2.31 -2.53
N GLN A 112 -7.09 3.08 -1.51
CA GLN A 112 -7.36 4.51 -1.44
C GLN A 112 -6.08 5.24 -1.10
N ILE A 113 -5.89 6.41 -1.71
CA ILE A 113 -4.79 7.31 -1.37
C ILE A 113 -5.40 8.54 -0.71
N ASP A 114 -4.96 8.81 0.51
CA ASP A 114 -5.37 9.99 1.26
C ASP A 114 -4.21 10.96 1.39
N GLU A 115 -4.49 12.24 1.17
CA GLU A 115 -3.56 13.33 1.40
C GLU A 115 -3.97 14.08 2.66
N GLY A 116 -2.99 14.49 3.46
CA GLY A 116 -3.32 15.27 4.65
C GLY A 116 -2.10 15.87 5.30
N ALA A 117 -2.31 17.05 5.90
CA ALA A 117 -1.31 17.72 6.72
C ALA A 117 -1.62 17.39 8.18
N PRO A 118 -0.71 16.74 8.92
CA PRO A 118 -0.93 16.52 10.35
C PRO A 118 -0.87 17.83 11.11
N ALA A 119 -1.66 17.93 12.19
CA ALA A 119 -1.61 19.07 13.07
C ALA A 119 -0.28 19.16 13.84
N PHE A 120 0.32 18.03 14.10
CA PHE A 120 1.66 17.92 14.67
C PHE A 120 2.35 16.74 13.98
N ASP A 121 3.61 16.94 13.60
CA ASP A 121 4.39 15.90 12.95
C ASP A 121 5.83 15.95 13.49
N ALA A 122 6.27 14.85 14.07
CA ALA A 122 7.63 14.70 14.58
C ALA A 122 8.18 13.36 14.13
N LYS A 123 9.43 13.37 13.72
CA LYS A 123 10.13 12.17 13.25
C LYS A 123 11.44 12.02 14.01
N HIS A 124 11.74 10.78 14.33
CA HIS A 124 13.04 10.42 14.89
C HIS A 124 13.48 9.16 14.17
N SER A 125 14.39 9.32 13.21
CA SER A 125 14.75 8.23 12.30
C SER A 125 16.20 8.33 11.87
N ASN A 126 16.87 7.21 11.84
CA ASN A 126 18.21 7.06 11.26
C ASN A 126 18.19 6.30 9.93
N LEU A 127 17.00 6.18 9.31
CA LEU A 127 16.85 5.47 8.03
C LEU A 127 17.26 6.31 6.83
N HIS A 128 16.87 7.60 6.80
CA HIS A 128 17.14 8.46 5.66
C HIS A 128 18.62 8.53 5.27
N PRO A 129 19.58 8.62 6.22
CA PRO A 129 20.99 8.66 5.85
C PRO A 129 21.48 7.43 5.07
N LEU A 130 20.80 6.29 5.21
CA LEU A 130 21.17 5.06 4.47
C LEU A 130 20.95 5.20 2.96
N PHE A 131 20.14 6.16 2.54
CA PHE A 131 19.72 6.33 1.16
C PHE A 131 20.15 7.68 0.57
N THR A 132 21.09 8.36 1.20
CA THR A 132 21.62 9.63 0.71
C THR A 132 22.26 9.42 -0.65
N GLY A 133 21.86 10.24 -1.63
CA GLY A 133 22.37 10.14 -3.00
C GLY A 133 21.67 9.13 -3.89
N LYS A 134 20.62 8.50 -3.40
CA LYS A 134 19.84 7.52 -4.16
C LYS A 134 18.48 8.04 -4.61
#